data_4f3ba97cb0f1e8f4ea61abd267b3c5a1
#
_entry.id   4f3ba97cb0f1e8f4ea61abd267b3c5a1
#
_cell.length_a   1.000
_cell.length_b   1.000
_cell.length_c   1.000
_cell.angle_alpha   90.00
_cell.angle_beta   90.00
_cell.angle_gamma   90.00
#
_symmetry.space_group_name_H-M   'P 1'
#
loop_
_entity.id
_entity.type
_entity.pdbx_description
1 polymer ?
#
loop_
_entity_poly.entity_id
_entity_poly.type
_entity_poly.pdbx_seq_one_letter_code
_entity_poly.pdbx_strand_id
1 'polypeptide(L)'
;VLIARSDALSAKEPFEKGVERLAAYSEAGADVVFLAGAPIRKTPELARATNRPVMTVTMPTNPDSAPDVLRESGVKIACYAYQLMAVATGAVQKALRDIKTTGQIQNFDQVAVTSQEYARIVGAAESVDIARRFNAGGGI
;
A
#
# COMPACT_ATOMS: atom_id res chain seq x y z
N VAL A 1 -12.46 11.44 -5.81
CA VAL A 1 -11.82 10.44 -6.69
C VAL A 1 -12.49 9.08 -6.47
N LEU A 2 -13.05 8.50 -7.53
CA LEU A 2 -13.68 7.19 -7.54
C LEU A 2 -12.76 6.18 -8.23
N ILE A 3 -12.32 5.16 -7.49
CA ILE A 3 -11.51 4.06 -8.03
C ILE A 3 -12.44 2.86 -8.24
N ALA A 4 -12.70 2.50 -9.50
CA ALA A 4 -13.49 1.33 -9.84
C ALA A 4 -12.62 0.08 -9.92
N ARG A 5 -13.01 -0.96 -9.19
CA ARG A 5 -12.31 -2.25 -9.15
C ARG A 5 -13.14 -3.34 -9.81
N SER A 6 -12.46 -4.20 -10.56
CA SER A 6 -13.00 -5.48 -11.03
C SER A 6 -12.12 -6.64 -10.55
N ASP A 7 -12.77 -7.69 -10.04
CA ASP A 7 -12.15 -8.94 -9.61
C ASP A 7 -12.37 -10.09 -10.62
N ALA A 8 -12.60 -9.76 -11.90
CA ALA A 8 -12.86 -10.73 -12.95
C ALA A 8 -11.82 -11.86 -12.99
N LEU A 9 -10.52 -11.53 -12.89
CA LEU A 9 -9.45 -12.53 -12.91
C LEU A 9 -9.47 -13.43 -11.67
N SER A 10 -9.84 -12.90 -10.51
CA SER A 10 -10.02 -13.69 -9.28
C SER A 10 -11.19 -14.67 -9.42
N ALA A 11 -12.21 -14.28 -10.17
CA ALA A 11 -13.35 -15.13 -10.53
C ALA A 11 -13.04 -16.08 -11.72
N LYS A 12 -11.78 -16.14 -12.17
CA LYS A 12 -11.33 -16.94 -13.32
C LYS A 12 -11.97 -16.55 -14.67
N GLU A 13 -12.44 -15.31 -14.77
CA GLU A 13 -12.89 -14.77 -16.03
C GLU A 13 -11.68 -14.33 -16.89
N PRO A 14 -11.82 -14.29 -18.23
CA PRO A 14 -10.76 -13.76 -19.11
C PRO A 14 -10.43 -12.30 -18.84
N PHE A 15 -9.20 -11.89 -19.17
CA PHE A 15 -8.72 -10.50 -19.01
C PHE A 15 -9.66 -9.51 -19.73
N GLU A 16 -10.12 -9.86 -20.92
CA GLU A 16 -10.99 -9.06 -21.77
C GLU A 16 -12.33 -8.73 -21.07
N LYS A 17 -12.85 -9.68 -20.28
CA LYS A 17 -14.07 -9.45 -19.48
C LYS A 17 -13.85 -8.45 -18.34
N GLY A 18 -12.67 -8.47 -17.75
CA GLY A 18 -12.25 -7.45 -16.77
C GLY A 18 -12.16 -6.06 -17.41
N VAL A 19 -11.56 -5.98 -18.59
CA VAL A 19 -11.42 -4.73 -19.37
C VAL A 19 -12.80 -4.19 -19.78
N GLU A 20 -13.68 -5.02 -20.33
CA GLU A 20 -15.06 -4.65 -20.73
C GLU A 20 -15.82 -4.03 -19.52
N ARG A 21 -15.75 -4.69 -18.37
CA ARG A 21 -16.41 -4.22 -17.15
C ARG A 21 -15.87 -2.88 -16.66
N LEU A 22 -14.55 -2.72 -16.68
CA LEU A 22 -13.92 -1.46 -16.27
C LEU A 22 -14.15 -0.33 -17.27
N ALA A 23 -14.30 -0.63 -18.56
CA ALA A 23 -14.71 0.36 -19.56
C ALA A 23 -16.12 0.90 -19.24
N ALA A 24 -17.07 0.01 -18.94
CA ALA A 24 -18.43 0.43 -18.53
C ALA A 24 -18.40 1.25 -17.22
N TYR A 25 -17.54 0.89 -16.25
CA TYR A 25 -17.38 1.68 -15.03
C TYR A 25 -16.77 3.07 -15.30
N SER A 26 -15.89 3.17 -16.29
CA SER A 26 -15.28 4.44 -16.71
C SER A 26 -16.30 5.36 -17.37
N GLU A 27 -17.19 4.82 -18.17
CA GLU A 27 -18.33 5.54 -18.76
C GLU A 27 -19.32 6.02 -17.69
N ALA A 28 -19.52 5.21 -16.65
CA ALA A 28 -20.35 5.56 -15.50
C ALA A 28 -19.70 6.59 -14.54
N GLY A 29 -18.47 7.05 -14.81
CA GLY A 29 -17.83 8.14 -14.08
C GLY A 29 -16.69 7.75 -13.14
N ALA A 30 -16.10 6.56 -13.28
CA ALA A 30 -14.89 6.22 -12.53
C ALA A 30 -13.71 7.10 -12.96
N ASP A 31 -12.95 7.61 -11.98
CA ASP A 31 -11.74 8.42 -12.20
C ASP A 31 -10.50 7.58 -12.44
N VAL A 32 -10.41 6.41 -11.80
CA VAL A 32 -9.30 5.47 -11.83
C VAL A 32 -9.83 4.06 -11.96
N VAL A 33 -9.14 3.19 -12.68
CA VAL A 33 -9.51 1.78 -12.83
C VAL A 33 -8.49 0.84 -12.21
N PHE A 34 -8.99 -0.26 -11.67
CA PHE A 34 -8.18 -1.29 -11.04
C PHE A 34 -8.70 -2.70 -11.42
N LEU A 35 -7.94 -3.45 -12.23
CA LEU A 35 -8.21 -4.86 -12.48
C LEU A 35 -7.33 -5.70 -11.55
N ALA A 36 -7.96 -6.27 -10.52
CA ALA A 36 -7.25 -7.07 -9.53
C ALA A 36 -6.62 -8.32 -10.17
N GLY A 37 -5.33 -8.53 -9.90
CA GLY A 37 -4.57 -9.67 -10.45
C GLY A 37 -4.11 -9.49 -11.90
N ALA A 38 -4.36 -8.33 -12.53
CA ALA A 38 -3.87 -8.09 -13.89
C ALA A 38 -2.34 -8.00 -13.92
N PRO A 39 -1.69 -8.60 -14.94
CA PRO A 39 -0.25 -8.42 -15.13
C PRO A 39 0.08 -6.93 -15.33
N ILE A 40 1.12 -6.45 -14.66
CA ILE A 40 1.53 -5.03 -14.71
C ILE A 40 1.79 -4.59 -16.15
N ARG A 41 2.41 -5.45 -16.95
CA ARG A 41 2.70 -5.19 -18.37
C ARG A 41 1.44 -5.07 -19.25
N LYS A 42 0.27 -5.46 -18.76
CA LYS A 42 -1.04 -5.24 -19.42
C LYS A 42 -1.68 -3.87 -19.10
N THR A 43 -1.06 -3.09 -18.23
CA THR A 43 -1.53 -1.73 -17.88
C THR A 43 -1.77 -0.82 -19.09
N PRO A 44 -0.89 -0.78 -20.13
CA PRO A 44 -1.12 0.08 -21.29
C PRO A 44 -2.39 -0.31 -22.08
N GLU A 45 -2.71 -1.60 -22.15
CA GLU A 45 -3.92 -2.10 -22.80
C GLU A 45 -5.16 -1.66 -22.03
N LEU A 46 -5.16 -1.83 -20.70
CA LEU A 46 -6.25 -1.41 -19.83
C LEU A 46 -6.46 0.10 -19.87
N ALA A 47 -5.38 0.88 -19.80
CA ALA A 47 -5.45 2.34 -19.85
C ALA A 47 -6.06 2.85 -21.17
N ARG A 48 -5.68 2.24 -22.30
CA ARG A 48 -6.25 2.59 -23.62
C ARG A 48 -7.74 2.26 -23.70
N ALA A 49 -8.13 1.07 -23.25
CA ALA A 49 -9.51 0.60 -23.34
C ALA A 49 -10.48 1.43 -22.46
N THR A 50 -10.00 1.90 -21.31
CA THR A 50 -10.82 2.64 -20.35
C THR A 50 -10.68 4.16 -20.44
N ASN A 51 -9.64 4.65 -21.10
CA ASN A 51 -9.23 6.06 -21.11
C ASN A 51 -9.09 6.64 -19.68
N ARG A 52 -8.61 5.82 -18.73
CA ARG A 52 -8.45 6.20 -17.31
C ARG A 52 -7.05 5.85 -16.80
N PRO A 53 -6.56 6.57 -15.78
CA PRO A 53 -5.41 6.15 -15.01
C PRO A 53 -5.62 4.76 -14.41
N VAL A 54 -4.55 3.96 -14.39
CA VAL A 54 -4.61 2.59 -13.85
C VAL A 54 -3.90 2.51 -12.51
N MET A 55 -4.60 1.92 -11.56
CA MET A 55 -4.03 1.45 -10.29
C MET A 55 -3.66 -0.03 -10.41
N THR A 56 -2.58 -0.44 -9.77
CA THR A 56 -2.19 -1.85 -9.62
C THR A 56 -1.77 -2.17 -8.18
N VAL A 57 -1.81 -3.45 -7.83
CA VAL A 57 -1.19 -3.96 -6.60
C VAL A 57 0.15 -4.56 -6.94
N THR A 58 1.18 -4.12 -6.25
CA THR A 58 2.53 -4.69 -6.37
C THR A 58 2.67 -5.95 -5.52
N MET A 59 3.56 -6.84 -5.93
CA MET A 59 3.91 -8.04 -5.17
C MET A 59 5.41 -8.03 -4.86
N PRO A 60 5.84 -8.33 -3.61
CA PRO A 60 7.25 -8.21 -3.21
C PRO A 60 8.19 -9.09 -4.04
N THR A 61 7.68 -10.21 -4.55
CA THR A 61 8.44 -11.21 -5.32
C THR A 61 8.26 -11.09 -6.83
N ASN A 62 7.43 -10.14 -7.30
CA ASN A 62 7.21 -9.92 -8.73
C ASN A 62 8.21 -8.88 -9.27
N PRO A 63 9.13 -9.25 -10.18
CA PRO A 63 10.08 -8.32 -10.77
C PRO A 63 9.41 -7.16 -11.53
N ASP A 64 8.20 -7.35 -12.04
CA ASP A 64 7.43 -6.29 -12.69
C ASP A 64 6.96 -5.20 -11.69
N SER A 65 7.08 -5.43 -10.38
CA SER A 65 6.83 -4.42 -9.34
C SER A 65 7.99 -3.43 -9.17
N ALA A 66 9.09 -3.58 -9.90
CA ALA A 66 10.19 -2.62 -9.89
C ALA A 66 9.71 -1.22 -10.37
N PRO A 67 10.18 -0.13 -9.74
CA PRO A 67 9.71 1.23 -10.05
C PRO A 67 9.82 1.61 -11.52
N ASP A 68 10.88 1.17 -12.21
CA ASP A 68 11.07 1.46 -13.63
C ASP A 68 10.05 0.75 -14.49
N VAL A 69 9.79 -0.54 -14.23
CA VAL A 69 8.77 -1.31 -14.95
C VAL A 69 7.37 -0.73 -14.73
N LEU A 70 7.04 -0.31 -13.51
CA LEU A 70 5.77 0.36 -13.20
C LEU A 70 5.61 1.65 -13.99
N ARG A 71 6.68 2.44 -14.09
CA ARG A 71 6.69 3.72 -14.84
C ARG A 71 6.54 3.47 -16.35
N GLU A 72 7.32 2.56 -16.91
CA GLU A 72 7.27 2.16 -18.31
C GLU A 72 5.90 1.58 -18.70
N SER A 73 5.30 0.81 -17.82
CA SER A 73 3.95 0.26 -18.00
C SER A 73 2.84 1.31 -17.82
N GLY A 74 3.16 2.55 -17.48
CA GLY A 74 2.19 3.62 -17.35
C GLY A 74 1.28 3.53 -16.11
N VAL A 75 1.66 2.75 -15.10
CA VAL A 75 0.96 2.69 -13.81
C VAL A 75 0.98 4.07 -13.16
N LYS A 76 -0.18 4.54 -12.70
CA LYS A 76 -0.32 5.83 -12.01
C LYS A 76 -0.41 5.70 -10.49
N ILE A 77 -0.94 4.58 -10.00
CA ILE A 77 -1.04 4.28 -8.57
C ILE A 77 -0.55 2.86 -8.34
N ALA A 78 0.55 2.71 -7.59
CA ALA A 78 1.07 1.41 -7.16
C ALA A 78 0.72 1.19 -5.68
N CYS A 79 -0.07 0.17 -5.40
CA CYS A 79 -0.51 -0.18 -4.05
C CYS A 79 0.36 -1.29 -3.47
N TYR A 80 1.02 -1.02 -2.37
CA TYR A 80 1.76 -2.00 -1.56
C TYR A 80 0.84 -2.50 -0.44
N ALA A 81 -0.15 -3.33 -0.79
CA ALA A 81 -1.30 -3.66 0.06
C ALA A 81 -0.93 -4.14 1.48
N TYR A 82 -0.82 -5.48 1.68
CA TYR A 82 -0.55 -6.05 3.01
C TYR A 82 0.94 -6.20 3.35
N GLN A 83 1.82 -5.95 2.40
CA GLN A 83 3.25 -6.31 2.47
C GLN A 83 3.97 -5.69 3.67
N LEU A 84 3.76 -4.39 3.89
CA LEU A 84 4.38 -3.70 5.03
C LEU A 84 3.84 -4.20 6.36
N MET A 85 2.54 -4.52 6.42
CA MET A 85 1.93 -5.14 7.60
C MET A 85 2.49 -6.54 7.85
N ALA A 86 2.69 -7.32 6.79
CA ALA A 86 3.29 -8.65 6.90
C ALA A 86 4.73 -8.59 7.43
N VAL A 87 5.53 -7.64 6.93
CA VAL A 87 6.90 -7.40 7.42
C VAL A 87 6.89 -6.98 8.89
N ALA A 88 6.06 -6.00 9.25
CA ALA A 88 5.94 -5.52 10.63
C ALA A 88 5.50 -6.65 11.58
N THR A 89 4.49 -7.44 11.17
CA THR A 89 4.01 -8.59 11.96
C THR A 89 5.11 -9.63 12.14
N GLY A 90 5.87 -9.95 11.10
CA GLY A 90 6.98 -10.89 11.17
C GLY A 90 8.09 -10.41 12.14
N ALA A 91 8.42 -9.12 12.09
CA ALA A 91 9.39 -8.51 13.00
C ALA A 91 8.93 -8.59 14.46
N VAL A 92 7.66 -8.22 14.73
CA VAL A 92 7.07 -8.30 16.07
C VAL A 92 7.02 -9.74 16.57
N GLN A 93 6.61 -10.69 15.75
CA GLN A 93 6.59 -12.11 16.13
C GLN A 93 7.98 -12.65 16.46
N LYS A 94 9.00 -12.21 15.70
CA LYS A 94 10.41 -12.57 16.01
C LYS A 94 10.81 -12.01 17.37
N ALA A 95 10.57 -10.73 17.62
CA ALA A 95 10.90 -10.07 18.89
C ALA A 95 10.22 -10.77 20.08
N LEU A 96 8.94 -11.14 19.94
CA LEU A 96 8.21 -11.86 20.99
C LEU A 96 8.81 -13.27 21.26
N ARG A 97 9.24 -13.98 20.22
CA ARG A 97 9.95 -15.26 20.41
C ARG A 97 11.27 -15.08 21.13
N ASP A 98 12.04 -14.07 20.75
CA ASP A 98 13.33 -13.76 21.38
C ASP A 98 13.13 -13.45 22.89
N ILE A 99 12.16 -12.59 23.23
CA ILE A 99 11.81 -12.26 24.63
C ILE A 99 11.39 -13.52 25.40
N LYS A 100 10.54 -14.36 24.82
CA LYS A 100 10.08 -15.60 25.47
C LYS A 100 11.23 -16.56 25.77
N THR A 101 12.26 -16.59 24.91
CA THR A 101 13.35 -17.56 24.99
C THR A 101 14.53 -17.05 25.81
N THR A 102 14.87 -15.77 25.68
CA THR A 102 16.11 -15.19 26.24
C THR A 102 15.86 -14.02 27.19
N GLY A 103 14.62 -13.53 27.29
CA GLY A 103 14.28 -12.31 28.03
C GLY A 103 14.65 -11.02 27.31
N GLN A 104 15.24 -11.07 26.12
CA GLN A 104 15.72 -9.90 25.38
C GLN A 104 15.42 -10.05 23.87
N ILE A 105 15.27 -8.93 23.17
CA ILE A 105 15.19 -8.91 21.70
C ILE A 105 16.60 -9.02 21.15
N GLN A 106 16.87 -10.03 20.37
CA GLN A 106 18.17 -10.24 19.74
C GLN A 106 18.41 -9.23 18.63
N ASN A 107 19.62 -8.65 18.58
CA ASN A 107 20.01 -7.65 17.58
C ASN A 107 19.08 -6.42 17.55
N PHE A 108 18.62 -5.97 18.73
CA PHE A 108 17.65 -4.86 18.85
C PHE A 108 18.08 -3.62 18.04
N ASP A 109 19.33 -3.21 18.17
CA ASP A 109 19.90 -2.04 17.49
C ASP A 109 19.93 -2.14 15.95
N GLN A 110 19.80 -3.36 15.41
CA GLN A 110 19.77 -3.58 13.96
C GLN A 110 18.34 -3.63 13.40
N VAL A 111 17.35 -3.90 14.24
CA VAL A 111 15.96 -4.10 13.81
C VAL A 111 15.01 -3.01 14.30
N ALA A 112 15.41 -2.25 15.32
CA ALA A 112 14.59 -1.18 15.89
C ALA A 112 15.06 0.20 15.39
N VAL A 113 14.12 1.12 15.25
CA VAL A 113 14.44 2.55 15.13
C VAL A 113 14.80 3.12 16.49
N THR A 114 15.64 4.17 16.53
CA THR A 114 15.96 4.86 17.77
C THR A 114 14.72 5.53 18.37
N SER A 115 14.72 5.77 19.69
CA SER A 115 13.62 6.47 20.37
C SER A 115 13.37 7.86 19.76
N GLN A 116 14.42 8.55 19.33
CA GLN A 116 14.30 9.87 18.70
C GLN A 116 13.65 9.75 17.32
N GLU A 117 14.04 8.78 16.53
CA GLU A 117 13.46 8.54 15.22
C GLU A 117 12.00 8.08 15.32
N TYR A 118 11.70 7.20 16.28
CA TYR A 118 10.32 6.80 16.57
C TYR A 118 9.46 8.01 16.92
N ALA A 119 9.92 8.89 17.82
CA ALA A 119 9.21 10.11 18.18
C ALA A 119 8.94 11.01 16.97
N ARG A 120 9.90 11.12 16.05
CA ARG A 120 9.74 11.86 14.79
C ARG A 120 8.68 11.21 13.87
N ILE A 121 8.73 9.89 13.71
CA ILE A 121 7.79 9.15 12.84
C ILE A 121 6.35 9.28 13.31
N VAL A 122 6.11 9.23 14.64
CA VAL A 122 4.76 9.35 15.21
C VAL A 122 4.29 10.78 15.43
N GLY A 123 5.10 11.79 15.05
CA GLY A 123 4.72 13.20 15.19
C GLY A 123 4.61 13.66 16.66
N ALA A 124 5.46 13.13 17.55
CA ALA A 124 5.37 13.43 18.97
C ALA A 124 5.46 14.93 19.29
N ALA A 125 6.32 15.67 18.58
CA ALA A 125 6.46 17.13 18.76
C ALA A 125 5.16 17.88 18.39
N GLU A 126 4.54 17.50 17.27
CA GLU A 126 3.27 18.07 16.84
C GLU A 126 2.15 17.76 17.83
N SER A 127 2.10 16.53 18.35
CA SER A 127 1.13 16.12 19.36
C SER A 127 1.25 16.96 20.64
N VAL A 128 2.49 17.24 21.09
CA VAL A 128 2.76 18.12 22.24
C VAL A 128 2.31 19.55 21.97
N ASP A 129 2.57 20.07 20.75
CA ASP A 129 2.16 21.42 20.39
C ASP A 129 0.63 21.57 20.32
N ILE A 130 -0.04 20.59 19.74
CA ILE A 130 -1.52 20.51 19.74
C ILE A 130 -2.05 20.49 21.19
N ALA A 131 -1.49 19.62 22.04
CA ALA A 131 -1.90 19.55 23.44
C ALA A 131 -1.71 20.89 24.17
N ARG A 132 -0.59 21.58 23.94
CA ARG A 132 -0.35 22.93 24.53
C ARG A 132 -1.38 23.95 24.07
N ARG A 133 -1.76 23.96 22.78
CA ARG A 133 -2.77 24.90 22.25
C ARG A 133 -4.15 24.67 22.84
N PHE A 134 -4.54 23.43 23.06
CA PHE A 134 -5.88 23.09 23.55
C PHE A 134 -5.96 22.97 25.06
N ASN A 135 -4.86 22.69 25.78
CA ASN A 135 -4.81 22.59 27.22
C ASN A 135 -4.38 23.91 27.90
N ALA A 136 -4.02 24.95 27.16
CA ALA A 136 -3.60 26.25 27.70
C ALA A 136 -4.72 27.01 28.44
N GLY A 137 -5.95 26.44 28.52
CA GLY A 137 -7.07 27.03 29.27
C GLY A 137 -7.57 26.20 30.46
N GLY A 138 -6.96 25.04 30.77
CA GLY A 138 -7.35 24.17 31.87
C GLY A 138 -6.19 23.92 32.81
N GLY A 139 -6.01 24.82 33.79
CA GLY A 139 -5.19 24.48 34.95
C GLY A 139 -5.83 23.30 35.69
N ILE A 140 -5.09 22.22 35.84
CA ILE A 140 -5.22 21.29 36.96
C ILE A 140 -4.01 21.54 37.83
#